data_727fe046589c50c469ebf52de445cdd4
#
_entry.id   727fe046589c50c469ebf52de445cdd4
#
_cell.length_a   1.000
_cell.length_b   1.000
_cell.length_c   1.000
_cell.angle_alpha   90.00
_cell.angle_beta   90.00
_cell.angle_gamma   90.00
#
_symmetry.space_group_name_H-M   'P 1'
#
loop_
_entity.id
_entity.type
_entity.pdbx_description
1 polymer ?
#
loop_
_entity_poly.entity_id
_entity_poly.type
_entity_poly.pdbx_seq_one_letter_code
_entity_poly.pdbx_strand_id
1 'polypeptide(L)'
;YVWLEKIGEVYEADPDGKPIRSIGILRDMTVDKRHEADVQAKRLAEESDRMKSAFIANMSHEIRTPLNAIVGFSTLLAESDDEEEKKEYLRIIESSNEFLLQLIGDILDISKIESGKMEFIYTTLRLSEIFAPQQQAFALRVAPGVKVIFESDGNDYCIVSEKTRLTQVLTNFLSNAVKFTSSGSIRFGYRLTDDGIYVYVTDTGMGISKESQASIFNRFVKLNSFKQGTGLGLSICKTIIEKLKGKIGVESEEGKGSTFWFTIPCQPMKVK
;
A
#
# COMPACT_ATOMS: atom_id res chain seq x y z
N TYR A 1 -32.36 18.81 -14.87
CA TYR A 1 -33.04 18.49 -13.62
C TYR A 1 -33.25 19.78 -12.83
N VAL A 2 -34.46 19.93 -12.23
CA VAL A 2 -34.83 21.02 -11.32
C VAL A 2 -34.96 20.40 -9.93
N TRP A 3 -34.27 20.98 -8.94
CA TRP A 3 -34.37 20.55 -7.55
C TRP A 3 -35.43 21.37 -6.83
N LEU A 4 -36.47 20.70 -6.34
CA LEU A 4 -37.56 21.36 -5.64
C LEU A 4 -37.62 20.85 -4.21
N GLU A 5 -37.57 21.78 -3.25
CA GLU A 5 -37.87 21.50 -1.85
C GLU A 5 -39.32 21.80 -1.58
N LYS A 6 -40.06 20.83 -1.02
CA LYS A 6 -41.45 21.02 -0.59
C LYS A 6 -41.49 21.07 0.92
N ILE A 7 -41.87 22.23 1.45
CA ILE A 7 -42.12 22.43 2.87
C ILE A 7 -43.62 22.64 3.02
N GLY A 8 -44.30 21.80 3.85
CA GLY A 8 -45.75 21.96 4.01
C GLY A 8 -46.27 21.21 5.23
N GLU A 9 -47.39 21.67 5.74
CA GLU A 9 -48.14 21.07 6.83
C GLU A 9 -49.45 20.50 6.34
N VAL A 10 -49.85 19.35 6.86
CA VAL A 10 -51.15 18.77 6.68
C VAL A 10 -52.05 19.28 7.81
N TYR A 11 -53.08 20.02 7.49
CA TYR A 11 -53.98 20.56 8.49
C TYR A 11 -55.37 19.87 8.53
N GLU A 12 -55.63 19.01 7.55
CA GLU A 12 -56.82 18.18 7.52
C GLU A 12 -56.50 16.81 6.90
N ALA A 13 -56.81 15.75 7.64
CA ALA A 13 -56.60 14.38 7.19
C ALA A 13 -57.88 13.57 7.39
N ASP A 14 -58.08 12.51 6.61
CA ASP A 14 -59.17 11.56 6.80
C ASP A 14 -58.93 10.67 8.03
N PRO A 15 -59.94 9.87 8.43
CA PRO A 15 -59.82 8.97 9.60
C PRO A 15 -58.68 7.95 9.51
N ASP A 16 -58.19 7.67 8.30
CA ASP A 16 -57.08 6.75 8.01
C ASP A 16 -55.73 7.46 7.98
N GLY A 17 -55.69 8.79 8.28
CA GLY A 17 -54.48 9.60 8.32
C GLY A 17 -54.00 10.11 6.96
N LYS A 18 -54.77 9.95 5.90
CA LYS A 18 -54.45 10.45 4.57
C LYS A 18 -54.76 11.95 4.45
N PRO A 19 -53.85 12.78 3.95
CA PRO A 19 -54.05 14.23 3.82
C PRO A 19 -55.22 14.58 2.90
N ILE A 20 -56.22 15.32 3.43
CA ILE A 20 -57.33 15.92 2.66
C ILE A 20 -56.94 17.34 2.21
N ARG A 21 -56.32 18.12 3.11
CA ARG A 21 -55.84 19.45 2.86
C ARG A 21 -54.45 19.67 3.43
N SER A 22 -53.55 20.22 2.64
CA SER A 22 -52.23 20.64 3.06
C SER A 22 -51.91 22.01 2.46
N ILE A 23 -51.17 22.81 3.18
CA ILE A 23 -50.57 24.03 2.70
C ILE A 23 -49.06 23.85 2.62
N GLY A 24 -48.43 24.34 1.57
CA GLY A 24 -46.99 24.19 1.43
C GLY A 24 -46.39 25.18 0.45
N ILE A 25 -45.11 25.35 0.59
CA ILE A 25 -44.29 26.20 -0.31
C ILE A 25 -43.38 25.24 -1.10
N LEU A 26 -43.31 25.47 -2.40
CA LEU A 26 -42.33 24.86 -3.28
C LEU A 26 -41.22 25.89 -3.52
N ARG A 27 -39.99 25.51 -3.07
CA ARG A 27 -38.81 26.34 -3.28
C ARG A 27 -37.94 25.68 -4.37
N ASP A 28 -37.54 26.43 -5.38
CA ASP A 28 -36.55 25.99 -6.36
C ASP A 28 -35.14 26.09 -5.74
N MET A 29 -34.53 24.95 -5.50
CA MET A 29 -33.21 24.81 -4.91
C MET A 29 -32.12 24.57 -5.97
N THR A 30 -32.45 24.70 -7.26
CA THR A 30 -31.52 24.33 -8.35
C THR A 30 -30.25 25.15 -8.32
N VAL A 31 -30.32 26.46 -8.06
CA VAL A 31 -29.16 27.33 -7.95
C VAL A 31 -28.33 27.00 -6.72
N ASP A 32 -28.98 26.79 -5.58
CA ASP A 32 -28.30 26.46 -4.32
C ASP A 32 -27.56 25.12 -4.45
N LYS A 33 -28.20 24.10 -5.02
CA LYS A 33 -27.59 22.79 -5.27
C LYS A 33 -26.42 22.82 -6.27
N ARG A 34 -26.51 23.64 -7.32
CA ARG A 34 -25.39 23.86 -8.23
C ARG A 34 -24.23 24.54 -7.52
N HIS A 35 -24.52 25.58 -6.75
CA HIS A 35 -23.48 26.27 -5.99
C HIS A 35 -22.79 25.35 -4.97
N GLU A 36 -23.56 24.54 -4.22
CA GLU A 36 -22.99 23.52 -3.33
C GLU A 36 -22.08 22.54 -4.09
N ALA A 37 -22.52 22.04 -5.26
CA ALA A 37 -21.72 21.12 -6.07
C ALA A 37 -20.44 21.78 -6.61
N ASP A 38 -20.50 23.03 -7.06
CA ASP A 38 -19.34 23.80 -7.54
C ASP A 38 -18.34 24.06 -6.41
N VAL A 39 -18.80 24.43 -5.21
CA VAL A 39 -17.96 24.62 -4.03
C VAL A 39 -17.29 23.30 -3.64
N GLN A 40 -18.02 22.20 -3.68
CA GLN A 40 -17.48 20.88 -3.36
C GLN A 40 -16.45 20.44 -4.41
N ALA A 41 -16.74 20.61 -5.69
CA ALA A 41 -15.80 20.32 -6.77
C ALA A 41 -14.51 21.14 -6.65
N LYS A 42 -14.63 22.45 -6.34
CA LYS A 42 -13.48 23.32 -6.11
C LYS A 42 -12.63 22.86 -4.93
N ARG A 43 -13.25 22.51 -3.79
CA ARG A 43 -12.52 21.98 -2.62
C ARG A 43 -11.76 20.70 -2.95
N LEU A 44 -12.40 19.75 -3.66
CA LEU A 44 -11.75 18.51 -4.08
C LEU A 44 -10.56 18.78 -5.03
N ALA A 45 -10.70 19.73 -5.94
CA ALA A 45 -9.60 20.13 -6.83
C ALA A 45 -8.44 20.76 -6.06
N GLU A 46 -8.71 21.70 -5.13
CA GLU A 46 -7.70 22.34 -4.28
C GLU A 46 -6.99 21.32 -3.39
N GLU A 47 -7.71 20.35 -2.82
CA GLU A 47 -7.14 19.27 -2.02
C GLU A 47 -6.26 18.35 -2.87
N SER A 48 -6.69 18.01 -4.08
CA SER A 48 -5.89 17.24 -5.05
C SER A 48 -4.59 17.96 -5.41
N ASP A 49 -4.64 19.26 -5.70
CA ASP A 49 -3.46 20.06 -6.04
C ASP A 49 -2.49 20.21 -4.85
N ARG A 50 -3.03 20.36 -3.64
CA ARG A 50 -2.22 20.37 -2.42
C ARG A 50 -1.52 19.03 -2.20
N MET A 51 -2.22 17.91 -2.41
CA MET A 51 -1.63 16.58 -2.31
C MET A 51 -0.55 16.36 -3.37
N LYS A 52 -0.75 16.81 -4.62
CA LYS A 52 0.27 16.74 -5.67
C LYS A 52 1.51 17.56 -5.36
N SER A 53 1.33 18.77 -4.83
CA SER A 53 2.45 19.64 -4.43
C SER A 53 3.25 19.05 -3.29
N ALA A 54 2.58 18.51 -2.26
CA ALA A 54 3.22 17.80 -1.17
C ALA A 54 3.95 16.53 -1.66
N PHE A 55 3.38 15.81 -2.64
CA PHE A 55 4.02 14.67 -3.27
C PHE A 55 5.35 15.05 -3.92
N ILE A 56 5.38 16.10 -4.75
CA ILE A 56 6.61 16.55 -5.44
C ILE A 56 7.66 17.02 -4.44
N ALA A 57 7.27 17.77 -3.40
CA ALA A 57 8.17 18.23 -2.36
C ALA A 57 8.81 17.07 -1.58
N ASN A 58 8.01 16.09 -1.16
CA ASN A 58 8.49 14.89 -0.48
C ASN A 58 9.41 14.06 -1.37
N MET A 59 9.06 13.88 -2.65
CA MET A 59 9.92 13.15 -3.60
C MET A 59 11.26 13.82 -3.80
N SER A 60 11.27 15.15 -3.93
CA SER A 60 12.52 15.91 -4.06
C SER A 60 13.43 15.70 -2.85
N HIS A 61 12.87 15.65 -1.65
CA HIS A 61 13.64 15.39 -0.43
C HIS A 61 14.16 13.94 -0.38
N GLU A 62 13.29 12.96 -0.68
CA GLU A 62 13.65 11.53 -0.66
C GLU A 62 14.68 11.15 -1.74
N ILE A 63 14.72 11.88 -2.86
CA ILE A 63 15.76 11.73 -3.90
C ILE A 63 17.07 12.38 -3.46
N ARG A 64 17.02 13.56 -2.86
CA ARG A 64 18.22 14.33 -2.50
C ARG A 64 19.09 13.62 -1.47
N THR A 65 18.49 12.99 -0.47
CA THR A 65 19.21 12.32 0.62
C THR A 65 20.14 11.20 0.12
N PRO A 66 19.65 10.16 -0.60
CA PRO A 66 20.53 9.12 -1.13
C PRO A 66 21.51 9.65 -2.19
N LEU A 67 21.10 10.64 -3.00
CA LEU A 67 22.01 11.23 -3.99
C LEU A 67 23.20 11.92 -3.31
N ASN A 68 22.96 12.71 -2.26
CA ASN A 68 24.03 13.34 -1.49
C ASN A 68 24.93 12.30 -0.81
N ALA A 69 24.39 11.18 -0.34
CA ALA A 69 25.17 10.09 0.20
C ALA A 69 26.07 9.45 -0.88
N ILE A 70 25.53 9.14 -2.06
CA ILE A 70 26.31 8.61 -3.17
C ILE A 70 27.46 9.55 -3.52
N VAL A 71 27.19 10.85 -3.73
CA VAL A 71 28.21 11.85 -4.09
C VAL A 71 29.27 11.99 -2.99
N GLY A 72 28.85 12.15 -1.72
CA GLY A 72 29.76 12.34 -0.59
C GLY A 72 30.67 11.14 -0.35
N PHE A 73 30.09 9.93 -0.30
CA PHE A 73 30.87 8.71 -0.06
C PHE A 73 31.70 8.30 -1.27
N SER A 74 31.33 8.68 -2.50
CA SER A 74 32.19 8.50 -3.68
C SER A 74 33.46 9.35 -3.59
N THR A 75 33.38 10.58 -3.06
CA THR A 75 34.58 11.43 -2.83
C THR A 75 35.44 10.82 -1.74
N LEU A 76 34.88 10.43 -0.61
CA LEU A 76 35.63 9.78 0.48
C LEU A 76 36.29 8.46 0.04
N LEU A 77 35.59 7.67 -0.79
CA LEU A 77 36.14 6.44 -1.39
C LEU A 77 37.39 6.70 -2.25
N ALA A 78 37.37 7.81 -2.98
CA ALA A 78 38.51 8.18 -3.82
C ALA A 78 39.72 8.71 -3.02
N GLU A 79 39.49 9.26 -1.82
CA GLU A 79 40.51 9.85 -0.96
C GLU A 79 41.06 8.91 0.11
N SER A 80 40.29 7.83 0.46
CA SER A 80 40.74 6.87 1.47
C SER A 80 41.75 5.89 0.96
N ASP A 81 42.75 5.60 1.78
CA ASP A 81 43.74 4.50 1.55
C ASP A 81 43.38 3.26 2.41
N ASP A 82 42.40 3.33 3.30
CA ASP A 82 41.99 2.24 4.16
C ASP A 82 40.98 1.34 3.45
N GLU A 83 41.31 0.05 3.33
CA GLU A 83 40.48 -0.93 2.62
C GLU A 83 39.14 -1.25 3.39
N GLU A 84 39.13 -1.12 4.72
CA GLU A 84 37.88 -1.35 5.50
C GLU A 84 36.93 -0.14 5.34
N GLU A 85 37.47 1.09 5.37
CA GLU A 85 36.68 2.29 5.06
C GLU A 85 36.11 2.24 3.64
N LYS A 86 36.93 1.85 2.65
CA LYS A 86 36.46 1.69 1.26
C LYS A 86 35.30 0.71 1.15
N LYS A 87 35.36 -0.43 1.84
CA LYS A 87 34.25 -1.39 1.86
C LYS A 87 33.00 -0.80 2.46
N GLU A 88 33.11 -0.02 3.53
CA GLU A 88 31.96 0.62 4.18
C GLU A 88 31.36 1.70 3.27
N TYR A 89 32.18 2.53 2.64
CA TYR A 89 31.71 3.55 1.69
C TYR A 89 31.01 2.92 0.49
N LEU A 90 31.54 1.84 -0.06
CA LEU A 90 30.88 1.08 -1.13
C LEU A 90 29.50 0.56 -0.70
N ARG A 91 29.37 -0.02 0.50
CA ARG A 91 28.07 -0.48 1.01
C ARG A 91 27.04 0.64 1.12
N ILE A 92 27.47 1.83 1.57
CA ILE A 92 26.58 3.00 1.69
C ILE A 92 26.15 3.48 0.31
N ILE A 93 27.08 3.52 -0.67
CA ILE A 93 26.78 3.89 -2.04
C ILE A 93 25.79 2.89 -2.66
N GLU A 94 26.05 1.59 -2.53
CA GLU A 94 25.20 0.54 -3.06
C GLU A 94 23.79 0.60 -2.47
N SER A 95 23.67 0.69 -1.15
CA SER A 95 22.38 0.78 -0.47
C SER A 95 21.59 2.05 -0.85
N SER A 96 22.29 3.17 -1.05
CA SER A 96 21.69 4.44 -1.48
C SER A 96 21.20 4.37 -2.92
N ASN A 97 21.96 3.68 -3.80
CA ASN A 97 21.57 3.45 -5.19
C ASN A 97 20.35 2.50 -5.28
N GLU A 98 20.34 1.40 -4.54
CA GLU A 98 19.18 0.49 -4.48
C GLU A 98 17.93 1.23 -4.02
N PHE A 99 18.04 2.06 -2.98
CA PHE A 99 16.92 2.86 -2.48
C PHE A 99 16.42 3.86 -3.53
N LEU A 100 17.32 4.52 -4.26
CA LEU A 100 16.96 5.47 -5.31
C LEU A 100 16.24 4.77 -6.47
N LEU A 101 16.71 3.60 -6.90
CA LEU A 101 16.05 2.80 -7.93
C LEU A 101 14.64 2.34 -7.48
N GLN A 102 14.48 1.92 -6.23
CA GLN A 102 13.18 1.58 -5.67
C GLN A 102 12.24 2.79 -5.67
N LEU A 103 12.73 3.96 -5.23
CA LEU A 103 11.95 5.19 -5.20
C LEU A 103 11.47 5.60 -6.59
N ILE A 104 12.34 5.54 -7.59
CA ILE A 104 11.98 5.81 -8.99
C ILE A 104 10.91 4.82 -9.47
N GLY A 105 11.06 3.54 -9.16
CA GLY A 105 10.06 2.51 -9.46
C GLY A 105 8.70 2.82 -8.84
N ASP A 106 8.69 3.18 -7.56
CA ASP A 106 7.47 3.56 -6.82
C ASP A 106 6.78 4.79 -7.45
N ILE A 107 7.55 5.82 -7.85
CA ILE A 107 7.02 7.02 -8.53
C ILE A 107 6.39 6.66 -9.88
N LEU A 108 7.07 5.83 -10.68
CA LEU A 108 6.55 5.38 -11.97
C LEU A 108 5.28 4.55 -11.80
N ASP A 109 5.21 3.69 -10.80
CA ASP A 109 3.99 2.93 -10.50
C ASP A 109 2.83 3.85 -10.10
N ILE A 110 3.06 4.83 -9.23
CA ILE A 110 2.04 5.83 -8.88
C ILE A 110 1.56 6.61 -10.12
N SER A 111 2.48 7.04 -10.98
CA SER A 111 2.15 7.73 -12.22
C SER A 111 1.26 6.88 -13.14
N LYS A 112 1.57 5.57 -13.27
CA LYS A 112 0.75 4.62 -14.04
C LYS A 112 -0.62 4.38 -13.39
N ILE A 113 -0.68 4.34 -12.06
CA ILE A 113 -1.93 4.21 -11.29
C ILE A 113 -2.84 5.43 -11.55
N GLU A 114 -2.31 6.65 -11.39
CA GLU A 114 -3.06 7.89 -11.53
C GLU A 114 -3.55 8.15 -12.96
N SER A 115 -2.73 7.78 -13.94
CA SER A 115 -3.12 7.87 -15.36
C SER A 115 -4.02 6.74 -15.84
N GLY A 116 -4.34 5.77 -14.98
CA GLY A 116 -5.10 4.56 -15.35
C GLY A 116 -4.38 3.62 -16.31
N LYS A 117 -3.07 3.83 -16.54
CA LYS A 117 -2.25 3.07 -17.49
C LYS A 117 -1.53 1.87 -16.87
N MET A 118 -1.82 1.54 -15.61
CA MET A 118 -1.25 0.33 -15.01
C MET A 118 -1.88 -0.91 -15.65
N GLU A 119 -1.07 -1.63 -16.41
CA GLU A 119 -1.47 -2.85 -17.09
C GLU A 119 -1.40 -4.06 -16.15
N PHE A 120 -2.35 -4.99 -16.34
CA PHE A 120 -2.42 -6.26 -15.62
C PHE A 120 -2.51 -7.39 -16.66
N ILE A 121 -1.42 -8.14 -16.81
CA ILE A 121 -1.35 -9.27 -17.72
C ILE A 121 -1.61 -10.54 -16.92
N TYR A 122 -2.83 -11.05 -17.01
CA TYR A 122 -3.24 -12.26 -16.30
C TYR A 122 -2.69 -13.50 -16.97
N THR A 123 -2.02 -14.33 -16.18
CA THR A 123 -1.47 -15.63 -16.60
C THR A 123 -1.77 -16.69 -15.55
N THR A 124 -1.71 -17.96 -15.94
CA THR A 124 -1.75 -19.05 -14.97
C THR A 124 -0.42 -19.10 -14.22
N LEU A 125 -0.46 -18.98 -12.90
CA LEU A 125 0.69 -18.92 -12.02
C LEU A 125 0.69 -20.09 -11.07
N ARG A 126 1.85 -20.68 -10.87
CA ARG A 126 2.12 -21.58 -9.75
C ARG A 126 2.49 -20.80 -8.51
N LEU A 127 1.81 -21.00 -7.39
CA LEU A 127 2.09 -20.26 -6.17
C LEU A 127 3.47 -20.58 -5.64
N SER A 128 3.91 -21.84 -5.67
CA SER A 128 5.26 -22.21 -5.25
C SER A 128 6.38 -21.45 -5.99
N GLU A 129 6.20 -21.13 -7.27
CA GLU A 129 7.18 -20.37 -8.06
C GLU A 129 7.30 -18.90 -7.65
N ILE A 130 6.30 -18.38 -6.95
CA ILE A 130 6.31 -17.01 -6.41
C ILE A 130 6.84 -17.00 -4.99
N PHE A 131 6.39 -17.94 -4.15
CA PHE A 131 6.65 -17.91 -2.72
C PHE A 131 7.97 -18.58 -2.31
N ALA A 132 8.29 -19.76 -2.85
CA ALA A 132 9.48 -20.50 -2.43
C ALA A 132 10.81 -19.74 -2.66
N PRO A 133 11.03 -19.05 -3.79
CA PRO A 133 12.26 -18.28 -4.00
C PRO A 133 12.44 -17.14 -3.00
N GLN A 134 11.36 -16.59 -2.44
CA GLN A 134 11.43 -15.49 -1.50
C GLN A 134 12.07 -15.90 -0.17
N GLN A 135 11.88 -17.14 0.25
CA GLN A 135 12.50 -17.63 1.49
C GLN A 135 14.03 -17.51 1.44
N GLN A 136 14.65 -17.97 0.35
CA GLN A 136 16.11 -17.89 0.19
C GLN A 136 16.59 -16.45 0.02
N ALA A 137 15.89 -15.67 -0.82
CA ALA A 137 16.24 -14.28 -1.09
C ALA A 137 16.21 -13.41 0.17
N PHE A 138 15.23 -13.61 1.04
CA PHE A 138 15.09 -12.81 2.26
C PHE A 138 15.86 -13.39 3.46
N ALA A 139 16.17 -14.69 3.49
CA ALA A 139 17.00 -15.27 4.53
C ALA A 139 18.43 -14.67 4.58
N LEU A 140 18.94 -14.15 3.44
CA LEU A 140 20.23 -13.48 3.36
C LEU A 140 20.20 -12.00 3.78
N ARG A 141 19.01 -11.44 3.99
CA ARG A 141 18.80 -10.00 4.28
C ARG A 141 18.42 -9.70 5.71
N VAL A 142 18.10 -10.73 6.50
CA VAL A 142 17.68 -10.57 7.89
C VAL A 142 18.86 -10.43 8.83
N ALA A 143 18.61 -9.82 10.00
CA ALA A 143 19.61 -9.77 11.08
C ALA A 143 20.02 -11.17 11.56
N PRO A 144 21.23 -11.35 12.05
CA PRO A 144 21.67 -12.62 12.61
C PRO A 144 20.69 -13.15 13.66
N GLY A 145 20.27 -14.43 13.52
CA GLY A 145 19.32 -15.07 14.43
C GLY A 145 17.85 -14.93 14.05
N VAL A 146 17.48 -14.07 13.10
CA VAL A 146 16.11 -14.01 12.56
C VAL A 146 15.90 -15.12 11.54
N LYS A 147 14.78 -15.83 11.64
CA LYS A 147 14.43 -16.92 10.72
C LYS A 147 13.36 -16.46 9.74
N VAL A 148 13.57 -16.76 8.45
CA VAL A 148 12.56 -16.56 7.41
C VAL A 148 11.97 -17.90 7.03
N ILE A 149 10.65 -18.06 7.15
CA ILE A 149 9.96 -19.34 7.02
C ILE A 149 8.81 -19.20 6.03
N PHE A 150 8.86 -19.96 4.93
CA PHE A 150 7.72 -20.15 4.06
C PHE A 150 6.84 -21.29 4.59
N GLU A 151 5.60 -20.98 4.92
CA GLU A 151 4.62 -21.93 5.41
C GLU A 151 3.75 -22.43 4.25
N SER A 152 3.83 -23.71 3.93
CA SER A 152 3.03 -24.39 2.91
C SER A 152 2.29 -25.55 3.53
N ASP A 153 1.10 -25.85 3.05
CA ASP A 153 0.33 -27.04 3.39
C ASP A 153 0.84 -28.33 2.69
N GLY A 154 1.97 -28.20 2.00
CA GLY A 154 2.57 -29.30 1.21
C GLY A 154 1.92 -29.51 -0.16
N ASN A 155 0.89 -28.75 -0.48
CA ASN A 155 0.27 -28.76 -1.81
C ASN A 155 0.72 -27.54 -2.62
N ASP A 156 0.72 -27.70 -3.93
CA ASP A 156 0.92 -26.59 -4.85
C ASP A 156 -0.36 -26.27 -5.61
N TYR A 157 -0.57 -25.00 -5.89
CA TYR A 157 -1.77 -24.51 -6.53
C TYR A 157 -1.44 -23.55 -7.65
N CYS A 158 -2.25 -23.63 -8.73
CA CYS A 158 -2.25 -22.64 -9.79
C CYS A 158 -3.44 -21.69 -9.63
N ILE A 159 -3.20 -20.42 -9.89
CA ILE A 159 -4.24 -19.38 -9.96
C ILE A 159 -4.07 -18.58 -11.26
N VAL A 160 -5.12 -17.93 -11.71
CA VAL A 160 -5.02 -16.91 -12.78
C VAL A 160 -4.88 -15.55 -12.13
N SER A 161 -3.71 -14.94 -12.27
CA SER A 161 -3.42 -13.61 -11.70
C SER A 161 -2.28 -12.93 -12.45
N GLU A 162 -1.81 -11.79 -11.98
CA GLU A 162 -0.69 -11.04 -12.53
C GLU A 162 0.57 -11.29 -11.67
N LYS A 163 1.56 -11.98 -12.24
CA LYS A 163 2.75 -12.47 -11.53
C LYS A 163 3.57 -11.35 -10.93
N THR A 164 3.89 -10.33 -11.73
CA THR A 164 4.79 -9.24 -11.33
C THR A 164 4.21 -8.44 -10.18
N ARG A 165 2.90 -8.11 -10.25
CA ARG A 165 2.22 -7.34 -9.22
C ARG A 165 2.01 -8.14 -7.94
N LEU A 166 1.67 -9.41 -8.05
CA LEU A 166 1.56 -10.30 -6.89
C LEU A 166 2.92 -10.43 -6.17
N THR A 167 3.99 -10.65 -6.93
CA THR A 167 5.36 -10.70 -6.39
C THR A 167 5.74 -9.36 -5.76
N GLN A 168 5.40 -8.24 -6.36
CA GLN A 168 5.67 -6.90 -5.84
C GLN A 168 5.03 -6.68 -4.45
N VAL A 169 3.77 -7.06 -4.29
CA VAL A 169 3.07 -6.94 -2.98
C VAL A 169 3.75 -7.82 -1.94
N LEU A 170 4.02 -9.08 -2.27
CA LEU A 170 4.70 -10.02 -1.36
C LEU A 170 6.09 -9.51 -0.95
N THR A 171 6.88 -9.05 -1.93
CA THR A 171 8.23 -8.52 -1.70
C THR A 171 8.20 -7.26 -0.82
N ASN A 172 7.22 -6.39 -1.01
CA ASN A 172 7.04 -5.20 -0.18
C ASN A 172 6.74 -5.58 1.28
N PHE A 173 5.84 -6.53 1.52
CA PHE A 173 5.55 -7.01 2.87
C PHE A 173 6.77 -7.67 3.53
N LEU A 174 7.48 -8.52 2.80
CA LEU A 174 8.70 -9.16 3.28
C LEU A 174 9.82 -8.14 3.58
N SER A 175 10.01 -7.13 2.73
CA SER A 175 10.97 -6.05 2.97
C SER A 175 10.64 -5.26 4.24
N ASN A 176 9.36 -4.97 4.47
CA ASN A 176 8.92 -4.34 5.70
C ASN A 176 9.17 -5.23 6.91
N ALA A 177 8.85 -6.52 6.84
CA ALA A 177 9.10 -7.48 7.91
C ALA A 177 10.59 -7.54 8.27
N VAL A 178 11.49 -7.65 7.28
CA VAL A 178 12.96 -7.64 7.49
C VAL A 178 13.41 -6.33 8.13
N LYS A 179 12.91 -5.21 7.67
CA LYS A 179 13.28 -3.89 8.16
C LYS A 179 12.92 -3.66 9.63
N PHE A 180 11.80 -4.23 10.09
CA PHE A 180 11.27 -3.98 11.42
C PHE A 180 11.45 -5.13 12.40
N THR A 181 12.05 -6.27 12.00
CA THR A 181 12.34 -7.42 12.86
C THR A 181 13.83 -7.50 13.13
N SER A 182 14.22 -7.25 14.37
CA SER A 182 15.61 -7.37 14.84
C SER A 182 15.92 -8.73 15.46
N SER A 183 14.91 -9.47 15.92
CA SER A 183 15.03 -10.81 16.51
C SER A 183 13.75 -11.62 16.30
N GLY A 184 13.85 -12.94 16.34
CA GLY A 184 12.70 -13.84 16.23
C GLY A 184 12.51 -14.40 14.83
N SER A 185 11.33 -14.19 14.20
CA SER A 185 11.03 -14.83 12.92
C SER A 185 10.10 -14.01 12.03
N ILE A 186 10.22 -14.25 10.74
CA ILE A 186 9.32 -13.79 9.70
C ILE A 186 8.71 -15.04 9.05
N ARG A 187 7.40 -15.18 9.13
CA ARG A 187 6.65 -16.27 8.53
C ARG A 187 5.76 -15.73 7.42
N PHE A 188 5.70 -16.42 6.31
CA PHE A 188 4.84 -16.02 5.21
C PHE A 188 4.30 -17.23 4.48
N GLY A 189 3.17 -17.06 3.86
CA GLY A 189 2.52 -18.15 3.15
C GLY A 189 1.18 -17.75 2.56
N TYR A 190 0.43 -18.76 2.15
CA TYR A 190 -0.93 -18.58 1.66
C TYR A 190 -1.84 -19.69 2.19
N ARG A 191 -3.13 -19.38 2.25
CA ARG A 191 -4.19 -20.34 2.57
C ARG A 191 -5.29 -20.22 1.54
N LEU A 192 -5.92 -21.33 1.20
CA LEU A 192 -7.13 -21.33 0.39
C LEU A 192 -8.29 -20.78 1.24
N THR A 193 -9.17 -20.04 0.59
CA THR A 193 -10.44 -19.59 1.12
C THR A 193 -11.56 -19.99 0.17
N ASP A 194 -12.81 -19.90 0.60
CA ASP A 194 -13.97 -20.25 -0.25
C ASP A 194 -14.01 -19.43 -1.55
N ASP A 195 -13.53 -18.17 -1.50
CA ASP A 195 -13.57 -17.23 -2.61
C ASP A 195 -12.20 -17.06 -3.33
N GLY A 196 -11.13 -17.74 -2.88
CA GLY A 196 -9.81 -17.56 -3.49
C GLY A 196 -8.63 -17.92 -2.60
N ILE A 197 -7.66 -17.01 -2.49
CA ILE A 197 -6.48 -17.17 -1.63
C ILE A 197 -6.36 -16.02 -0.62
N TYR A 198 -5.89 -16.36 0.56
CA TYR A 198 -5.44 -15.46 1.60
C TYR A 198 -3.92 -15.58 1.73
N VAL A 199 -3.20 -14.50 1.52
CA VAL A 199 -1.74 -14.41 1.62
C VAL A 199 -1.38 -13.58 2.84
N TYR A 200 -0.35 -14.00 3.57
CA TYR A 200 0.09 -13.31 4.78
C TYR A 200 1.62 -13.28 4.92
N VAL A 201 2.10 -12.26 5.60
CA VAL A 201 3.45 -12.12 6.11
C VAL A 201 3.35 -11.69 7.56
N THR A 202 3.80 -12.54 8.47
CA THR A 202 3.80 -12.31 9.92
C THR A 202 5.23 -12.13 10.40
N ASP A 203 5.48 -11.05 11.10
CA ASP A 203 6.76 -10.75 11.73
C ASP A 203 6.63 -10.65 13.26
N THR A 204 7.73 -10.87 13.97
CA THR A 204 7.85 -10.69 15.42
C THR A 204 8.58 -9.39 15.76
N GLY A 205 8.38 -8.35 14.95
CA GLY A 205 9.04 -7.06 15.09
C GLY A 205 8.38 -6.15 16.10
N MET A 206 8.63 -4.85 15.95
CA MET A 206 8.15 -3.83 16.90
C MET A 206 6.62 -3.65 16.95
N GLY A 207 5.90 -4.17 15.97
CA GLY A 207 4.46 -3.97 15.88
C GLY A 207 4.06 -2.54 15.49
N ILE A 208 2.74 -2.30 15.44
CA ILE A 208 2.14 -1.04 14.99
C ILE A 208 0.99 -0.68 15.93
N SER A 209 0.99 0.56 16.44
CA SER A 209 -0.09 1.06 17.29
C SER A 209 -1.44 1.09 16.56
N LYS A 210 -2.53 0.94 17.29
CA LYS A 210 -3.90 0.91 16.70
C LYS A 210 -4.22 2.18 15.91
N GLU A 211 -3.77 3.33 16.39
CA GLU A 211 -3.99 4.62 15.76
C GLU A 211 -3.29 4.68 14.38
N SER A 212 -2.10 4.10 14.30
CA SER A 212 -1.29 4.10 13.09
C SER A 212 -1.80 3.10 12.04
N GLN A 213 -2.39 1.97 12.46
CA GLN A 213 -2.87 0.93 11.54
C GLN A 213 -3.90 1.46 10.53
N ALA A 214 -4.72 2.43 10.90
CA ALA A 214 -5.70 3.04 10.00
C ALA A 214 -5.06 3.85 8.86
N SER A 215 -3.84 4.32 9.01
CA SER A 215 -3.18 5.25 8.10
C SER A 215 -2.00 4.67 7.32
N ILE A 216 -1.46 3.50 7.69
CA ILE A 216 -0.23 2.96 7.07
C ILE A 216 -0.34 2.67 5.57
N PHE A 217 -1.55 2.49 5.05
CA PHE A 217 -1.80 2.32 3.62
C PHE A 217 -1.95 3.65 2.87
N ASN A 218 -1.88 4.79 3.56
CA ASN A 218 -1.86 6.10 2.93
C ASN A 218 -0.48 6.42 2.38
N ARG A 219 -0.41 7.29 1.37
CA ARG A 219 0.85 7.71 0.77
C ARG A 219 1.69 8.50 1.76
N PHE A 220 3.01 8.28 1.76
CA PHE A 220 4.02 8.98 2.59
C PHE A 220 3.91 8.78 4.10
N VAL A 221 3.13 7.82 4.54
CA VAL A 221 3.08 7.47 5.96
C VAL A 221 4.33 6.66 6.32
N LYS A 222 5.11 7.18 7.27
CA LYS A 222 6.27 6.51 7.87
C LYS A 222 6.07 6.50 9.38
N LEU A 223 6.04 5.32 9.99
CA LEU A 223 5.91 5.18 11.44
C LEU A 223 7.23 5.47 12.18
N ASN A 224 8.34 5.30 11.47
CA ASN A 224 9.69 5.56 12.01
C ASN A 224 10.49 6.36 10.97
N SER A 225 10.78 7.62 11.29
CA SER A 225 11.54 8.52 10.43
C SER A 225 13.03 8.13 10.31
N PHE A 226 13.56 7.35 11.26
CA PHE A 226 14.95 6.90 11.24
C PHE A 226 15.20 5.70 10.33
N LYS A 227 14.15 4.95 9.98
CA LYS A 227 14.29 3.81 9.07
C LYS A 227 13.98 4.22 7.63
N GLN A 228 14.94 3.98 6.75
CA GLN A 228 14.85 4.28 5.32
C GLN A 228 13.60 3.66 4.67
N GLY A 229 12.87 4.43 3.86
CA GLY A 229 11.69 3.94 3.13
C GLY A 229 10.93 5.09 2.48
N THR A 230 10.29 4.83 1.36
CA THR A 230 9.58 5.84 0.54
C THR A 230 8.24 6.27 1.16
N GLY A 231 7.62 5.42 1.99
CA GLY A 231 6.24 5.60 2.45
C GLY A 231 5.19 5.40 1.34
N LEU A 232 5.60 4.89 0.18
CA LEU A 232 4.73 4.64 -0.98
C LEU A 232 4.36 3.16 -1.14
N GLY A 233 5.23 2.25 -0.73
CA GLY A 233 5.09 0.83 -1.00
C GLY A 233 3.75 0.24 -0.57
N LEU A 234 3.29 0.49 0.66
CA LEU A 234 2.01 -0.04 1.14
C LEU A 234 0.80 0.56 0.40
N SER A 235 0.87 1.83 -0.01
CA SER A 235 -0.18 2.48 -0.80
C SER A 235 -0.26 1.91 -2.23
N ILE A 236 0.88 1.57 -2.82
CA ILE A 236 0.96 0.86 -4.10
C ILE A 236 0.38 -0.55 -3.96
N CYS A 237 0.76 -1.29 -2.88
CA CYS A 237 0.20 -2.60 -2.59
C CYS A 237 -1.33 -2.58 -2.49
N LYS A 238 -1.89 -1.59 -1.77
CA LYS A 238 -3.33 -1.41 -1.66
C LYS A 238 -3.98 -1.25 -3.03
N THR A 239 -3.45 -0.37 -3.86
CA THR A 239 -3.99 -0.14 -5.21
C THR A 239 -3.90 -1.38 -6.09
N ILE A 240 -2.78 -2.12 -6.03
CA ILE A 240 -2.61 -3.38 -6.78
C ILE A 240 -3.68 -4.39 -6.36
N ILE A 241 -3.84 -4.62 -5.06
CA ILE A 241 -4.80 -5.60 -4.53
C ILE A 241 -6.25 -5.21 -4.84
N GLU A 242 -6.60 -3.93 -4.72
CA GLU A 242 -7.93 -3.42 -5.11
C GLU A 242 -8.20 -3.62 -6.62
N LYS A 243 -7.20 -3.43 -7.48
CA LYS A 243 -7.30 -3.73 -8.93
C LYS A 243 -7.46 -5.22 -9.21
N LEU A 244 -6.85 -6.08 -8.41
CA LEU A 244 -7.05 -7.53 -8.44
C LEU A 244 -8.37 -7.96 -7.76
N LYS A 245 -9.23 -7.00 -7.35
CA LYS A 245 -10.52 -7.21 -6.67
C LYS A 245 -10.37 -7.91 -5.31
N GLY A 246 -9.20 -7.82 -4.71
CA GLY A 246 -8.89 -8.36 -3.40
C GLY A 246 -9.09 -7.33 -2.27
N LYS A 247 -8.76 -7.78 -1.07
CA LYS A 247 -8.71 -6.93 0.14
C LYS A 247 -7.31 -7.01 0.73
N ILE A 248 -6.86 -5.94 1.37
CA ILE A 248 -5.56 -5.85 2.03
C ILE A 248 -5.76 -5.29 3.44
N GLY A 249 -4.94 -5.74 4.38
CA GLY A 249 -5.03 -5.29 5.74
C GLY A 249 -3.78 -5.61 6.57
N VAL A 250 -3.85 -5.21 7.84
CA VAL A 250 -2.84 -5.47 8.85
C VAL A 250 -3.52 -5.82 10.17
N GLU A 251 -2.94 -6.77 10.88
CA GLU A 251 -3.23 -7.09 12.27
C GLU A 251 -1.92 -6.95 13.03
N SER A 252 -1.88 -6.08 14.04
CA SER A 252 -0.63 -5.80 14.74
C SER A 252 -0.88 -5.37 16.18
N GLU A 253 0.08 -5.71 17.03
CA GLU A 253 0.15 -5.25 18.41
C GLU A 253 1.56 -4.74 18.70
N GLU A 254 1.66 -3.53 19.24
CA GLU A 254 2.94 -2.91 19.55
C GLU A 254 3.76 -3.78 20.51
N GLY A 255 5.03 -4.04 20.15
CA GLY A 255 5.92 -4.93 20.88
C GLY A 255 5.75 -6.42 20.59
N LYS A 256 4.73 -6.86 19.81
CA LYS A 256 4.50 -8.27 19.49
C LYS A 256 4.72 -8.64 18.03
N GLY A 257 4.71 -7.64 17.15
CA GLY A 257 4.87 -7.82 15.71
C GLY A 257 3.61 -7.53 14.92
N SER A 258 3.67 -7.85 13.63
CA SER A 258 2.60 -7.53 12.68
C SER A 258 2.31 -8.69 11.75
N THR A 259 1.06 -8.79 11.30
CA THR A 259 0.65 -9.66 10.19
C THR A 259 0.04 -8.78 9.10
N PHE A 260 0.77 -8.60 8.01
CA PHE A 260 0.25 -8.00 6.80
C PHE A 260 -0.38 -9.08 5.94
N TRP A 261 -1.57 -8.82 5.44
CA TRP A 261 -2.29 -9.81 4.66
C TRP A 261 -3.04 -9.19 3.47
N PHE A 262 -3.31 -10.02 2.48
CA PHE A 262 -4.23 -9.68 1.40
C PHE A 262 -4.99 -10.92 0.92
N THR A 263 -6.12 -10.69 0.27
CA THR A 263 -6.90 -11.72 -0.40
C THR A 263 -6.95 -11.45 -1.91
N ILE A 264 -7.05 -12.51 -2.70
CA ILE A 264 -7.32 -12.41 -4.14
C ILE A 264 -8.44 -13.39 -4.47
N PRO A 265 -9.57 -12.90 -5.01
CA PRO A 265 -10.62 -13.78 -5.51
C PRO A 265 -10.11 -14.52 -6.75
N CYS A 266 -10.11 -15.83 -6.70
CA CYS A 266 -9.67 -16.71 -7.78
C CYS A 266 -10.21 -18.12 -7.56
N GLN A 267 -10.06 -18.97 -8.58
CA GLN A 267 -10.34 -20.40 -8.45
C GLN A 267 -9.02 -21.17 -8.44
N PRO A 268 -8.51 -21.53 -7.25
CA PRO A 268 -7.25 -22.26 -7.16
C PRO A 268 -7.41 -23.69 -7.70
N MET A 269 -6.50 -24.09 -8.56
CA MET A 269 -6.42 -25.44 -9.11
C MET A 269 -5.23 -26.15 -8.48
N LYS A 270 -5.47 -27.31 -7.84
CA LYS A 270 -4.39 -28.13 -7.30
C LYS A 270 -3.53 -28.69 -8.42
N VAL A 271 -2.22 -28.50 -8.30
CA VAL A 271 -1.25 -29.13 -9.21
C VAL A 271 -1.15 -30.61 -8.86
N LYS A 272 -1.30 -31.49 -9.86
CA LYS A 272 -1.16 -32.94 -9.69
C LYS A 272 0.31 -33.35 -9.60
#